data_ba3d7e4d2c5e882ae6773cb4ed691d5d
#
_entry.id   ba3d7e4d2c5e882ae6773cb4ed691d5d
#
_cell.length_a   1.000
_cell.length_b   1.000
_cell.length_c   1.000
_cell.angle_alpha   90.00
_cell.angle_beta   90.00
_cell.angle_gamma   90.00
#
_symmetry.space_group_name_H-M   'P 1'
#
loop_
_entity.id
_entity.type
_entity.pdbx_description
1 polymer ?
#
loop_
_entity_poly.entity_id
_entity_poly.type
_entity_poly.pdbx_seq_one_letter_code
_entity_poly.pdbx_strand_id
1 'polypeptide(L)'
;MNSVGDSFLSRKEKLLSRLYKLPPPKDFRWSELVTLMRAAGFKEHCEGGSHFIFEHVEMRLRFSMSKTHPSGVLKRYQIENAKEALEKIHIEIKGL
;
A
#
# COMPACT_ATOMS: atom_id res chain seq x y z
N MET A 1 18.84 -21.03 6.90
CA MET A 1 18.30 -20.97 6.28
C MET A 1 17.23 -20.30 6.34
N ASN A 2 17.11 -19.52 6.24
CA ASN A 2 16.16 -18.92 6.37
C ASN A 2 15.44 -18.65 5.23
N SER A 3 15.74 -19.06 4.13
CA SER A 3 14.85 -18.99 3.00
C SER A 3 13.55 -19.73 3.29
N VAL A 4 13.58 -20.61 4.25
CA VAL A 4 12.35 -21.28 4.67
C VAL A 4 11.35 -20.28 5.18
N GLY A 5 11.79 -19.34 6.02
CA GLY A 5 10.91 -18.30 6.51
C GLY A 5 10.37 -17.43 5.38
N ASP A 6 11.25 -17.07 4.45
CA ASP A 6 10.85 -16.24 3.34
C ASP A 6 9.83 -16.94 2.44
N SER A 7 9.97 -18.26 2.26
CA SER A 7 9.06 -18.97 1.37
C SER A 7 7.65 -19.09 1.93
N PHE A 8 7.45 -18.80 3.23
CA PHE A 8 6.12 -18.80 3.81
C PHE A 8 5.43 -17.47 3.72
N LEU A 9 6.16 -16.41 3.33
CA LEU A 9 5.59 -15.09 3.23
C LEU A 9 5.24 -14.78 1.79
N SER A 10 4.00 -14.37 1.56
CA SER A 10 3.58 -13.94 0.24
C SER A 10 4.21 -12.58 -0.06
N ARG A 11 4.14 -12.16 -1.31
CA ARG A 11 4.63 -10.85 -1.69
C ARG A 11 3.87 -9.77 -0.94
N LYS A 12 2.56 -9.93 -0.80
CA LYS A 12 1.74 -8.99 -0.04
C LYS A 12 2.25 -8.86 1.39
N GLU A 13 2.54 -9.97 2.03
CA GLU A 13 3.00 -9.95 3.42
C GLU A 13 4.36 -9.31 3.57
N LYS A 14 5.25 -9.54 2.61
CA LYS A 14 6.55 -8.92 2.64
C LYS A 14 6.45 -7.41 2.46
N LEU A 15 5.61 -6.96 1.54
CA LEU A 15 5.43 -5.54 1.31
C LEU A 15 4.75 -4.89 2.50
N LEU A 16 3.77 -5.57 3.09
CA LEU A 16 3.09 -5.05 4.26
C LEU A 16 4.06 -4.88 5.42
N SER A 17 4.92 -5.85 5.63
CA SER A 17 5.93 -5.79 6.68
C SER A 17 6.86 -4.59 6.48
N ARG A 18 7.28 -4.34 5.23
CA ARG A 18 8.15 -3.20 4.96
C ARG A 18 7.43 -1.89 5.17
N LEU A 19 6.16 -1.82 4.78
CA LEU A 19 5.39 -0.59 4.92
C LEU A 19 5.26 -0.17 6.38
N TYR A 20 5.13 -1.15 7.28
CA TYR A 20 4.94 -0.89 8.71
C TYR A 20 6.23 -0.85 9.51
N LYS A 21 7.36 -0.86 8.83
CA LYS A 21 8.64 -0.81 9.53
C LYS A 21 8.84 0.52 10.22
N LEU A 22 9.51 0.49 11.38
CA LEU A 22 9.84 1.70 12.11
C LEU A 22 11.34 1.75 12.30
N PRO A 23 11.96 2.88 11.94
CA PRO A 23 11.33 4.06 11.33
C PRO A 23 10.79 3.76 9.95
N PRO A 24 9.89 4.61 9.44
CA PRO A 24 9.26 4.34 8.14
C PRO A 24 10.28 4.20 7.03
N PRO A 25 10.04 3.32 6.07
CA PRO A 25 11.00 3.10 4.99
C PRO A 25 11.15 4.34 4.11
N LYS A 26 12.36 4.53 3.60
CA LYS A 26 12.66 5.66 2.72
C LYS A 26 12.87 5.22 1.28
N ASP A 27 12.65 3.93 1.02
CA ASP A 27 12.87 3.36 -0.30
C ASP A 27 11.67 2.58 -0.80
N PHE A 28 10.48 2.84 -0.26
CA PHE A 28 9.26 2.17 -0.68
C PHE A 28 8.81 2.80 -1.99
N ARG A 29 8.69 1.99 -3.03
CA ARG A 29 8.43 2.49 -4.37
C ARG A 29 6.94 2.52 -4.68
N TRP A 30 6.57 3.43 -5.59
CA TRP A 30 5.19 3.53 -6.07
C TRP A 30 4.71 2.19 -6.62
N SER A 31 5.54 1.51 -7.41
CA SER A 31 5.14 0.23 -7.98
C SER A 31 4.86 -0.81 -6.90
N GLU A 32 5.62 -0.75 -5.81
CA GLU A 32 5.39 -1.67 -4.70
C GLU A 32 4.10 -1.35 -3.97
N LEU A 33 3.80 -0.05 -3.84
CA LEU A 33 2.54 0.36 -3.23
C LEU A 33 1.36 -0.15 -4.06
N VAL A 34 1.43 0.02 -5.38
CA VAL A 34 0.35 -0.45 -6.26
C VAL A 34 0.16 -1.94 -6.11
N THR A 35 1.26 -2.70 -6.08
CA THR A 35 1.18 -4.15 -5.91
C THR A 35 0.50 -4.50 -4.59
N LEU A 36 0.90 -3.83 -3.52
CA LEU A 36 0.34 -4.09 -2.19
C LEU A 36 -1.14 -3.74 -2.14
N MET A 37 -1.50 -2.57 -2.64
CA MET A 37 -2.88 -2.12 -2.57
C MET A 37 -3.80 -2.99 -3.42
N ARG A 38 -3.33 -3.43 -4.59
CA ARG A 38 -4.11 -4.37 -5.40
C ARG A 38 -4.33 -5.68 -4.66
N ALA A 39 -3.29 -6.18 -4.02
CA ALA A 39 -3.42 -7.40 -3.23
C ALA A 39 -4.40 -7.25 -2.08
N ALA A 40 -4.57 -6.02 -1.60
CA ALA A 40 -5.50 -5.73 -0.52
C ALA A 40 -6.92 -5.44 -1.04
N GLY A 41 -7.12 -5.48 -2.35
CA GLY A 41 -8.45 -5.30 -2.92
C GLY A 41 -8.73 -3.94 -3.52
N PHE A 42 -7.73 -3.06 -3.54
CA PHE A 42 -7.89 -1.75 -4.17
C PHE A 42 -7.59 -1.81 -5.66
N LYS A 43 -8.21 -0.90 -6.38
CA LYS A 43 -7.88 -0.64 -7.78
C LYS A 43 -7.44 0.80 -7.90
N GLU A 44 -6.41 1.04 -8.68
CA GLU A 44 -5.98 2.41 -8.89
C GLU A 44 -6.49 2.92 -10.23
N HIS A 45 -6.81 4.20 -10.27
CA HIS A 45 -7.24 4.90 -11.48
C HIS A 45 -6.43 6.15 -11.64
N CYS A 46 -5.88 6.37 -12.81
CA CYS A 46 -5.19 7.61 -13.11
C CYS A 46 -6.22 8.67 -13.49
N GLU A 47 -6.24 9.77 -12.74
CA GLU A 47 -7.18 10.85 -12.98
C GLU A 47 -6.59 11.93 -13.88
N GLY A 48 -5.33 11.75 -14.26
CA GLY A 48 -4.63 12.71 -15.11
C GLY A 48 -3.27 12.99 -14.51
N GLY A 49 -2.25 13.05 -15.36
CA GLY A 49 -0.89 13.31 -14.90
C GLY A 49 -0.46 12.30 -13.86
N SER A 50 -0.08 12.79 -12.70
CA SER A 50 0.38 11.93 -11.61
C SER A 50 -0.69 11.69 -10.55
N HIS A 51 -1.92 12.15 -10.78
CA HIS A 51 -2.98 11.98 -9.80
C HIS A 51 -3.66 10.63 -9.94
N PHE A 52 -3.69 9.89 -8.84
CA PHE A 52 -4.30 8.57 -8.81
C PHE A 52 -5.32 8.49 -7.70
N ILE A 53 -6.36 7.68 -7.92
CA ILE A 53 -7.33 7.34 -6.91
C ILE A 53 -7.23 5.83 -6.69
N PHE A 54 -7.13 5.44 -5.43
CA PHE A 54 -7.19 4.02 -5.04
C PHE A 54 -8.57 3.77 -4.47
N GLU A 55 -9.25 2.77 -5.00
CA GLU A 55 -10.62 2.49 -4.60
C GLU A 55 -10.79 1.02 -4.24
N HIS A 56 -11.40 0.77 -3.09
CA HIS A 56 -11.81 -0.56 -2.67
C HIS A 56 -13.33 -0.59 -2.75
N VAL A 57 -13.85 -1.16 -3.82
CA VAL A 57 -15.28 -1.09 -4.11
C VAL A 57 -16.12 -1.72 -3.01
N GLU A 58 -15.73 -2.92 -2.57
CA GLU A 58 -16.50 -3.64 -1.56
C GLU A 58 -16.58 -2.92 -0.23
N MET A 59 -15.50 -2.27 0.17
CA MET A 59 -15.46 -1.56 1.44
C MET A 59 -15.86 -0.11 1.32
N ARG A 60 -16.11 0.34 0.08
CA ARG A 60 -16.49 1.73 -0.20
C ARG A 60 -15.46 2.72 0.32
N LEU A 61 -14.20 2.35 0.17
CA LEU A 61 -13.10 3.21 0.59
C LEU A 61 -12.37 3.71 -0.64
N ARG A 62 -11.98 4.98 -0.60
CA ARG A 62 -11.17 5.52 -1.67
C ARG A 62 -10.30 6.63 -1.11
N PHE A 63 -9.13 6.79 -1.68
CA PHE A 63 -8.25 7.88 -1.31
C PHE A 63 -7.40 8.23 -2.51
N SER A 64 -6.94 9.47 -2.56
CA SER A 64 -6.13 9.93 -3.67
C SER A 64 -4.67 10.02 -3.25
N MET A 65 -3.79 9.88 -4.22
CA MET A 65 -2.37 9.99 -3.97
C MET A 65 -1.69 10.35 -5.27
N SER A 66 -0.73 11.27 -5.19
CA SER A 66 0.04 11.65 -6.36
C SER A 66 1.30 10.82 -6.45
N LYS A 67 1.51 10.25 -7.65
CA LYS A 67 2.73 9.50 -7.89
C LYS A 67 3.91 10.44 -7.81
N THR A 68 4.92 10.09 -7.01
CA THR A 68 6.08 10.95 -6.83
C THR A 68 7.01 10.90 -8.04
N HIS A 69 7.56 12.04 -8.39
CA HIS A 69 8.49 12.19 -9.49
C HIS A 69 9.68 12.98 -9.02
N PRO A 70 10.83 12.71 -9.57
CA PRO A 70 11.15 11.67 -10.56
C PRO A 70 11.49 10.33 -9.92
N SER A 71 11.65 10.30 -8.60
CA SER A 71 12.19 9.12 -7.94
C SER A 71 11.25 7.92 -7.91
N GLY A 72 9.94 8.17 -7.85
CA GLY A 72 8.97 7.09 -7.69
C GLY A 72 8.96 6.50 -6.30
N VAL A 73 9.64 7.14 -5.35
CA VAL A 73 9.71 6.68 -3.97
C VAL A 73 8.71 7.45 -3.14
N LEU A 74 7.97 6.75 -2.29
CA LEU A 74 6.93 7.36 -1.48
C LEU A 74 7.51 8.29 -0.43
N LYS A 75 6.79 9.37 -0.19
CA LYS A 75 7.08 10.28 0.92
C LYS A 75 6.43 9.73 2.19
N ARG A 76 6.91 10.23 3.32
CA ARG A 76 6.43 9.72 4.60
C ARG A 76 4.91 9.83 4.75
N TYR A 77 4.34 10.97 4.37
CA TYR A 77 2.89 11.14 4.53
C TYR A 77 2.12 10.18 3.64
N GLN A 78 2.70 9.78 2.50
CA GLN A 78 2.04 8.81 1.63
C GLN A 78 2.04 7.43 2.25
N ILE A 79 3.12 7.07 2.93
CA ILE A 79 3.18 5.81 3.67
C ILE A 79 2.11 5.81 4.74
N GLU A 80 1.95 6.92 5.47
CA GLU A 80 0.93 7.00 6.50
C GLU A 80 -0.47 6.90 5.92
N ASN A 81 -0.70 7.54 4.77
CA ASN A 81 -2.01 7.46 4.11
C ASN A 81 -2.33 6.02 3.70
N ALA A 82 -1.34 5.32 3.16
CA ALA A 82 -1.54 3.93 2.76
C ALA A 82 -1.84 3.05 3.96
N LYS A 83 -1.12 3.26 5.06
CA LYS A 83 -1.36 2.51 6.28
C LYS A 83 -2.77 2.75 6.81
N GLU A 84 -3.21 4.00 6.78
CA GLU A 84 -4.54 4.35 7.24
C GLU A 84 -5.61 3.63 6.44
N ALA A 85 -5.44 3.59 5.12
CA ALA A 85 -6.40 2.92 4.25
C ALA A 85 -6.44 1.42 4.54
N LEU A 86 -5.28 0.81 4.74
CA LEU A 86 -5.20 -0.61 5.03
C LEU A 86 -5.82 -0.93 6.39
N GLU A 87 -5.64 -0.05 7.36
CA GLU A 87 -6.20 -0.25 8.68
C GLU A 87 -7.70 -0.15 8.66
N LYS A 88 -8.26 0.72 7.82
CA LYS A 88 -9.71 0.82 7.70
C LYS A 88 -10.30 -0.47 7.16
N ILE A 89 -9.64 -1.09 6.18
CA ILE A 89 -10.10 -2.37 5.67
C ILE A 89 -10.04 -3.42 6.76
N HIS A 90 -8.94 -3.45 7.49
CA HIS A 90 -8.75 -4.43 8.55
C HIS A 90 -9.83 -4.31 9.62
N ILE A 91 -10.14 -3.08 10.02
CA ILE A 91 -11.14 -2.83 11.02
C ILE A 91 -12.53 -3.26 10.52
N GLU A 92 -12.86 -2.95 9.27
CA GLU A 92 -14.14 -3.33 8.69
C GLU A 92 -14.32 -4.84 8.71
N ILE A 93 -13.25 -5.56 8.37
CA ILE A 93 -13.32 -7.02 8.33
C ILE A 93 -13.32 -7.61 9.74
N LYS A 94 -12.43 -7.12 10.59
CA LYS A 94 -12.25 -7.68 11.93
C LYS A 94 -13.27 -7.17 12.92
N GLY A 95 -13.82 -6.01 12.67
CA GLY A 95 -14.80 -5.43 13.57
C GLY A 95 -16.15 -6.11 13.50
N LEU A 96 -16.30 -6.99 12.54
CA LEU A 96 -17.54 -7.76 12.42
C LEU A 96 -17.53 -8.97 13.34
#